data_dd733bbf7199b3bd96c81492d0461e9e
#
_entry.id   dd733bbf7199b3bd96c81492d0461e9e
#
_cell.length_a   1.000
_cell.length_b   1.000
_cell.length_c   1.000
_cell.angle_alpha   90.00
_cell.angle_beta   90.00
_cell.angle_gamma   90.00
#
_symmetry.space_group_name_H-M   'P 1'
#
loop_
_entity.id
_entity.type
_entity.pdbx_description
1 polymer ?
#
loop_
_entity_poly.entity_id
_entity_poly.type
_entity_poly.pdbx_seq_one_letter_code
_entity_poly.pdbx_strand_id
1 'polypeptide(L)'
;VSSSIKYDEQKTEAAISELKCMQQENMTEPSDAHIEEKDDKFVIVPEQEGTALKPEKTSQDIIDALVTGRTPVDLEADGCYKEPKVYQSDETLTKNCELINKLTDVVITYDFDDCTETVDRDMIKNWLTTDENGLYTLDKKQIEAYISELAAKYDTVGTERTFNTYDGREITVSGGNYGWQIDQKAELKELTELIKNGETQVREPVYSHEGLVRKTNDIGYTYIEIDLTAQRMVFYKDGTPTADAQIVSGNPFVPNCATPVGCYTTGEMKSGCTVNGEDYPSAVNYWIPFDGNLGISDAPWRMDFGGQLYEFEGTHGSICAPSDQVQIIFSNVEKNTPVVIYE
;
A
#
# COMPACT_ATOMS: atom_id res chain seq x y z
N VAL A 1 31.71 67.90 34.43
CA VAL A 1 31.05 67.54 35.69
C VAL A 1 29.86 66.64 35.33
N SER A 2 30.01 65.36 35.46
CA SER A 2 28.93 64.41 35.28
C SER A 2 27.99 64.53 36.49
N SER A 3 26.88 65.18 36.31
CA SER A 3 25.81 65.17 37.33
C SER A 3 25.03 63.86 37.21
N SER A 4 25.30 62.93 38.07
CA SER A 4 24.45 61.72 38.17
C SER A 4 23.11 62.13 38.82
N ILE A 5 22.03 61.95 38.10
CA ILE A 5 20.67 62.07 38.62
C ILE A 5 20.49 60.99 39.66
N LYS A 6 20.11 61.41 40.89
CA LYS A 6 19.75 60.44 41.95
C LYS A 6 18.25 60.23 41.85
N TYR A 7 17.84 58.97 41.76
CA TYR A 7 16.43 58.56 41.74
C TYR A 7 16.19 57.48 42.83
N ASP A 8 14.95 57.38 43.27
CA ASP A 8 14.50 56.33 44.20
C ASP A 8 14.03 55.13 43.34
N GLU A 9 14.81 54.07 43.39
CA GLU A 9 14.64 52.87 42.54
C GLU A 9 13.21 52.30 42.72
N GLN A 10 12.74 52.09 43.94
CA GLN A 10 11.43 51.49 44.19
C GLN A 10 10.26 52.35 43.69
N LYS A 11 10.36 53.70 43.91
CA LYS A 11 9.33 54.61 43.41
C LYS A 11 9.33 54.73 41.89
N THR A 12 10.48 54.66 41.28
CA THR A 12 10.62 54.73 39.81
C THR A 12 10.06 53.46 39.15
N GLU A 13 10.39 52.30 39.67
CA GLU A 13 9.82 51.03 39.18
C GLU A 13 8.29 50.96 39.36
N ALA A 14 7.78 51.41 40.50
CA ALA A 14 6.35 51.49 40.73
C ALA A 14 5.67 52.44 39.71
N ALA A 15 6.26 53.62 39.44
CA ALA A 15 5.72 54.57 38.47
C ALA A 15 5.78 54.01 37.03
N ILE A 16 6.83 53.28 36.68
CA ILE A 16 6.95 52.62 35.37
C ILE A 16 5.86 51.55 35.21
N SER A 17 5.64 50.74 36.26
CA SER A 17 4.63 49.68 36.20
C SER A 17 3.19 50.23 36.07
N GLU A 18 2.93 51.47 36.46
CA GLU A 18 1.64 52.14 36.28
C GLU A 18 1.42 52.77 34.92
N LEU A 19 2.44 52.79 34.04
CA LEU A 19 2.29 53.29 32.67
C LEU A 19 1.28 52.42 31.90
N LYS A 20 0.41 53.05 31.11
CA LYS A 20 -0.61 52.37 30.35
C LYS A 20 -0.03 51.28 29.41
N CYS A 21 1.14 51.54 28.82
CA CYS A 21 1.84 50.57 27.94
C CYS A 21 2.40 49.38 28.71
N MET A 22 2.56 49.45 30.02
CA MET A 22 3.03 48.35 30.88
C MET A 22 1.88 47.51 31.44
N GLN A 23 0.63 47.95 31.28
CA GLN A 23 -0.54 47.22 31.75
C GLN A 23 -0.87 46.08 30.73
N GLN A 24 -0.92 44.86 31.23
CA GLN A 24 -1.14 43.66 30.41
C GLN A 24 -2.43 43.72 29.59
N GLU A 25 -3.47 44.36 30.12
CA GLU A 25 -4.76 44.56 29.44
C GLU A 25 -4.67 45.43 28.21
N ASN A 26 -3.62 46.25 28.06
CA ASN A 26 -3.35 47.10 26.90
C ASN A 26 -2.33 46.46 25.91
N MET A 27 -1.86 45.24 26.20
CA MET A 27 -0.87 44.54 25.40
C MET A 27 -1.54 43.48 24.53
N THR A 28 -1.07 43.33 23.31
CA THR A 28 -1.38 42.22 22.43
C THR A 28 -0.10 41.42 22.25
N GLU A 29 -0.11 40.14 22.57
CA GLU A 29 1.03 39.26 22.34
C GLU A 29 1.28 39.09 20.85
N PRO A 30 2.53 39.02 20.39
CA PRO A 30 2.84 38.69 19.02
C PRO A 30 2.41 37.25 18.66
N SER A 31 2.06 37.00 17.45
CA SER A 31 1.81 35.63 16.96
C SER A 31 2.74 35.29 15.81
N ASP A 32 3.20 34.05 15.80
CA ASP A 32 4.07 33.51 14.76
C ASP A 32 3.31 33.30 13.46
N ALA A 33 4.00 33.48 12.33
CA ALA A 33 3.51 33.00 11.05
C ALA A 33 3.34 31.48 11.08
N HIS A 34 2.28 30.99 10.46
CA HIS A 34 1.96 29.56 10.48
C HIS A 34 1.24 29.14 9.20
N ILE A 35 1.15 27.82 8.98
CA ILE A 35 0.43 27.25 7.85
C ILE A 35 -1.00 26.96 8.30
N GLU A 36 -1.99 27.39 7.52
CA GLU A 36 -3.40 27.14 7.71
C GLU A 36 -4.03 26.57 6.43
N GLU A 37 -4.99 25.66 6.58
CA GLU A 37 -5.77 25.19 5.44
C GLU A 37 -6.94 26.15 5.16
N LYS A 38 -7.02 26.63 3.92
CA LYS A 38 -8.06 27.52 3.45
C LYS A 38 -8.45 27.18 2.01
N ASP A 39 -9.75 26.97 1.77
CA ASP A 39 -10.30 26.65 0.45
C ASP A 39 -9.55 25.47 -0.24
N ASP A 40 -9.37 24.38 0.48
CA ASP A 40 -8.66 23.16 0.05
C ASP A 40 -7.18 23.37 -0.34
N LYS A 41 -6.56 24.44 0.19
CA LYS A 41 -5.13 24.71 0.03
C LYS A 41 -4.49 25.12 1.34
N PHE A 42 -3.23 24.82 1.49
CA PHE A 42 -2.44 25.33 2.60
C PHE A 42 -1.81 26.64 2.22
N VAL A 43 -2.00 27.64 3.08
CA VAL A 43 -1.49 29.01 2.90
C VAL A 43 -0.71 29.45 4.14
N ILE A 44 0.25 30.34 3.96
CA ILE A 44 0.96 30.96 5.06
C ILE A 44 0.10 32.12 5.57
N VAL A 45 -0.28 32.08 6.85
CA VAL A 45 -0.84 33.20 7.57
C VAL A 45 0.33 34.00 8.15
N PRO A 46 0.46 35.29 7.79
CA PRO A 46 1.56 36.13 8.27
C PRO A 46 1.57 36.26 9.80
N GLU A 47 2.74 36.51 10.32
CA GLU A 47 2.95 36.92 11.73
C GLU A 47 2.21 38.23 12.05
N GLN A 48 1.93 38.39 13.35
CA GLN A 48 1.44 39.68 13.86
C GLN A 48 2.41 40.18 14.93
N GLU A 49 2.86 41.42 14.74
CA GLU A 49 3.83 42.05 15.63
C GLU A 49 3.12 42.42 16.91
N GLY A 50 2.54 42.24 17.66
CA GLY A 50 1.89 42.65 18.91
C GLY A 50 2.36 43.98 19.49
N THR A 51 1.83 44.30 20.63
CA THR A 51 2.20 45.51 21.39
C THR A 51 2.73 45.13 22.79
N ALA A 52 2.97 43.84 23.02
CA ALA A 52 3.45 43.35 24.31
C ALA A 52 4.93 43.74 24.50
N LEU A 53 5.19 44.41 25.64
CA LEU A 53 6.53 44.84 26.01
C LEU A 53 7.28 43.70 26.78
N LYS A 54 8.59 43.75 26.72
CA LYS A 54 9.53 42.99 27.59
C LYS A 54 9.68 43.77 28.91
N PRO A 55 9.00 43.45 30.01
CA PRO A 55 8.88 44.36 31.17
C PRO A 55 10.21 44.79 31.76
N GLU A 56 11.11 43.84 31.98
CA GLU A 56 12.44 44.11 32.59
C GLU A 56 13.27 45.01 31.68
N LYS A 57 13.34 44.72 30.37
CA LYS A 57 14.10 45.51 29.40
C LYS A 57 13.51 46.95 29.31
N THR A 58 12.21 47.05 29.19
CA THR A 58 11.50 48.33 29.09
C THR A 58 11.75 49.18 30.32
N SER A 59 11.65 48.60 31.52
CA SER A 59 11.93 49.31 32.76
C SER A 59 13.38 49.83 32.81
N GLN A 60 14.35 49.00 32.42
CA GLN A 60 15.75 49.38 32.40
C GLN A 60 16.02 50.50 31.38
N ASP A 61 15.46 50.43 30.16
CA ASP A 61 15.65 51.46 29.15
C ASP A 61 15.03 52.82 29.53
N ILE A 62 13.90 52.81 30.23
CA ILE A 62 13.28 54.01 30.76
C ILE A 62 14.16 54.62 31.88
N ILE A 63 14.68 53.80 32.78
CA ILE A 63 15.60 54.25 33.84
C ILE A 63 16.87 54.84 33.25
N ASP A 64 17.48 54.17 32.29
CA ASP A 64 18.69 54.63 31.59
C ASP A 64 18.46 55.98 30.87
N ALA A 65 17.30 56.13 30.23
CA ALA A 65 16.91 57.37 29.59
C ALA A 65 16.73 58.52 30.62
N LEU A 66 16.13 58.23 31.76
CA LEU A 66 16.01 59.21 32.85
C LEU A 66 17.38 59.65 33.38
N VAL A 67 18.30 58.72 33.63
CA VAL A 67 19.65 58.97 34.13
C VAL A 67 20.48 59.77 33.15
N THR A 68 20.37 59.49 31.87
CA THR A 68 21.16 60.12 30.78
C THR A 68 20.53 61.40 30.22
N GLY A 69 19.26 61.65 30.60
CA GLY A 69 18.48 62.79 30.04
C GLY A 69 18.05 62.62 28.60
N ARG A 70 17.97 61.37 28.13
CA ARG A 70 17.49 61.00 26.74
C ARG A 70 15.98 61.11 26.66
N THR A 71 15.48 62.00 25.83
CA THR A 71 14.05 62.17 25.56
C THR A 71 13.83 62.49 24.10
N PRO A 72 12.79 61.91 23.43
CA PRO A 72 11.89 60.87 23.94
C PRO A 72 12.56 59.50 24.09
N VAL A 73 11.93 58.60 24.84
CA VAL A 73 12.29 57.15 24.84
C VAL A 73 11.51 56.52 23.71
N ASP A 74 12.23 55.91 22.77
CA ASP A 74 11.66 55.16 21.66
C ASP A 74 11.74 53.66 21.92
N LEU A 75 10.65 53.08 22.47
CA LEU A 75 10.58 51.70 22.90
C LEU A 75 10.73 50.70 21.71
N GLU A 76 10.38 51.12 20.50
CA GLU A 76 10.54 50.30 19.31
C GLU A 76 12.01 50.26 18.90
N ALA A 77 12.64 51.41 18.72
CA ALA A 77 14.06 51.50 18.37
C ALA A 77 14.99 50.84 19.43
N ASP A 78 14.55 50.90 20.70
CA ASP A 78 15.27 50.27 21.83
C ASP A 78 14.96 48.75 21.95
N GLY A 79 14.12 48.15 21.07
CA GLY A 79 13.80 46.73 20.99
C GLY A 79 13.05 46.21 22.26
N CYS A 80 12.20 47.05 22.83
CA CYS A 80 11.44 46.76 24.05
C CYS A 80 10.21 45.87 23.79
N TYR A 81 9.74 45.75 22.55
CA TYR A 81 8.62 44.90 22.22
C TYR A 81 9.02 43.44 22.12
N LYS A 82 8.09 42.54 22.42
CA LYS A 82 8.19 41.11 22.06
C LYS A 82 8.03 40.99 20.57
N GLU A 83 8.76 40.07 19.99
CA GLU A 83 8.75 39.82 18.54
C GLU A 83 8.21 38.40 18.26
N PRO A 84 7.59 38.19 17.10
CA PRO A 84 7.33 36.85 16.59
C PRO A 84 8.62 36.05 16.49
N LYS A 85 8.55 34.76 16.65
CA LYS A 85 9.69 33.82 16.49
C LYS A 85 9.79 33.30 15.06
N VAL A 86 8.67 33.20 14.37
CA VAL A 86 8.57 32.74 13.00
C VAL A 86 7.90 33.80 12.16
N TYR A 87 8.52 34.17 11.06
CA TYR A 87 8.04 35.17 10.09
C TYR A 87 7.58 34.49 8.80
N GLN A 88 6.69 35.13 8.03
CA GLN A 88 6.24 34.64 6.73
C GLN A 88 7.40 34.41 5.74
N SER A 89 8.53 35.08 5.95
CA SER A 89 9.75 34.93 5.14
C SER A 89 10.62 33.73 5.56
N ASP A 90 10.21 32.95 6.57
CA ASP A 90 10.95 31.78 7.03
C ASP A 90 11.01 30.72 5.94
N GLU A 91 12.22 30.29 5.60
CA GLU A 91 12.44 29.31 4.52
C GLU A 91 11.83 27.95 4.82
N THR A 92 11.84 27.52 6.07
CA THR A 92 11.27 26.22 6.49
C THR A 92 9.76 26.26 6.39
N LEU A 93 9.15 27.36 6.82
CA LEU A 93 7.70 27.57 6.70
C LEU A 93 7.25 27.57 5.23
N THR A 94 8.00 28.30 4.37
CA THR A 94 7.70 28.36 2.93
C THR A 94 7.82 26.97 2.27
N LYS A 95 8.91 26.27 2.50
CA LYS A 95 9.12 24.90 2.00
C LYS A 95 8.05 23.94 2.48
N ASN A 96 7.65 24.03 3.75
CA ASN A 96 6.60 23.20 4.30
C ASN A 96 5.24 23.47 3.66
N CYS A 97 4.90 24.73 3.39
CA CYS A 97 3.67 25.09 2.71
C CYS A 97 3.62 24.54 1.27
N GLU A 98 4.73 24.61 0.55
CA GLU A 98 4.86 24.04 -0.80
C GLU A 98 4.78 22.50 -0.77
N LEU A 99 5.49 21.85 0.15
CA LEU A 99 5.50 20.41 0.29
C LEU A 99 4.13 19.84 0.64
N ILE A 100 3.46 20.39 1.64
CA ILE A 100 2.15 19.89 2.07
C ILE A 100 1.12 20.02 0.95
N ASN A 101 1.12 21.14 0.21
CA ASN A 101 0.26 21.30 -0.96
C ASN A 101 0.59 20.26 -2.03
N LYS A 102 1.86 20.09 -2.37
CA LYS A 102 2.30 19.10 -3.37
C LYS A 102 1.86 17.68 -3.01
N LEU A 103 2.08 17.25 -1.75
CA LEU A 103 1.74 15.92 -1.29
C LEU A 103 0.21 15.70 -1.28
N THR A 104 -0.55 16.69 -0.85
CA THR A 104 -2.00 16.57 -0.66
C THR A 104 -2.83 16.86 -1.90
N ASP A 105 -2.24 17.36 -2.98
CA ASP A 105 -2.93 17.54 -4.28
C ASP A 105 -2.99 16.23 -5.09
N VAL A 106 -2.38 15.14 -4.58
CA VAL A 106 -2.36 13.83 -5.24
C VAL A 106 -3.66 13.07 -4.96
N VAL A 107 -4.15 12.40 -6.01
CA VAL A 107 -5.25 11.44 -5.91
C VAL A 107 -4.82 10.16 -6.62
N ILE A 108 -4.74 9.04 -5.89
CA ILE A 108 -4.49 7.72 -6.45
C ILE A 108 -5.78 6.91 -6.37
N THR A 109 -6.28 6.45 -7.51
CA THR A 109 -7.43 5.56 -7.55
C THR A 109 -6.96 4.15 -7.92
N TYR A 110 -7.10 3.22 -6.99
CA TYR A 110 -6.91 1.81 -7.26
C TYR A 110 -8.12 1.26 -7.98
N ASP A 111 -7.90 0.65 -9.13
CA ASP A 111 -8.92 -0.02 -9.93
C ASP A 111 -8.79 -1.54 -9.76
N PHE A 112 -9.82 -2.16 -9.23
CA PHE A 112 -9.92 -3.61 -9.04
C PHE A 112 -10.90 -4.26 -10.03
N ASP A 113 -11.16 -3.62 -11.18
CA ASP A 113 -12.12 -4.04 -12.22
C ASP A 113 -13.60 -3.95 -11.79
N ASP A 114 -13.95 -4.46 -10.63
CA ASP A 114 -15.33 -4.46 -10.11
C ASP A 114 -15.59 -3.37 -9.05
N CYS A 115 -14.56 -2.78 -8.50
CA CYS A 115 -14.64 -1.69 -7.54
C CYS A 115 -13.37 -0.83 -7.55
N THR A 116 -13.44 0.31 -6.87
CA THR A 116 -12.29 1.22 -6.74
C THR A 116 -12.07 1.64 -5.31
N GLU A 117 -10.81 1.91 -4.97
CA GLU A 117 -10.40 2.53 -3.71
C GLU A 117 -9.59 3.79 -4.01
N THR A 118 -9.78 4.84 -3.24
CA THR A 118 -9.12 6.12 -3.51
C THR A 118 -8.30 6.59 -2.32
N VAL A 119 -7.04 6.87 -2.57
CA VAL A 119 -6.16 7.63 -1.68
C VAL A 119 -6.32 9.09 -2.05
N ASP A 120 -6.98 9.84 -1.19
CA ASP A 120 -7.30 11.24 -1.39
C ASP A 120 -6.51 12.17 -0.47
N ARG A 121 -6.80 13.47 -0.59
CA ARG A 121 -6.22 14.53 0.21
C ARG A 121 -6.31 14.28 1.72
N ASP A 122 -7.48 13.88 2.21
CA ASP A 122 -7.71 13.73 3.64
C ASP A 122 -6.94 12.53 4.20
N MET A 123 -6.84 11.47 3.42
CA MET A 123 -6.03 10.31 3.78
C MET A 123 -4.54 10.67 3.81
N ILE A 124 -4.04 11.37 2.80
CA ILE A 124 -2.63 11.81 2.76
C ILE A 124 -2.31 12.77 3.90
N LYS A 125 -3.23 13.67 4.26
CA LYS A 125 -3.08 14.56 5.43
C LYS A 125 -2.83 13.77 6.72
N ASN A 126 -3.55 12.68 6.91
CA ASN A 126 -3.38 11.80 8.08
C ASN A 126 -2.03 11.07 8.09
N TRP A 127 -1.38 10.93 6.94
CA TRP A 127 -0.06 10.30 6.80
C TRP A 127 1.11 11.28 6.93
N LEU A 128 0.83 12.57 7.11
CA LEU A 128 1.90 13.56 7.23
C LEU A 128 2.60 13.46 8.57
N THR A 129 3.91 13.59 8.53
CA THR A 129 4.80 13.75 9.67
C THR A 129 5.90 14.76 9.34
N THR A 130 6.81 15.04 10.25
CA THR A 130 7.97 15.88 9.98
C THR A 130 9.26 15.07 10.12
N ASP A 131 10.23 15.38 9.27
CA ASP A 131 11.58 14.84 9.36
C ASP A 131 12.42 15.53 10.46
N GLU A 132 13.69 15.15 10.59
CA GLU A 132 14.63 15.73 11.56
C GLU A 132 14.92 17.23 11.34
N ASN A 133 14.65 17.75 10.14
CA ASN A 133 14.80 19.15 9.77
C ASN A 133 13.48 19.95 9.93
N GLY A 134 12.43 19.33 10.42
CA GLY A 134 11.11 19.93 10.57
C GLY A 134 10.33 20.09 9.26
N LEU A 135 10.75 19.40 8.18
CA LEU A 135 10.03 19.43 6.91
C LEU A 135 8.98 18.32 6.84
N TYR A 136 7.82 18.62 6.28
CA TYR A 136 6.76 17.63 6.08
C TYR A 136 7.22 16.47 5.19
N THR A 137 6.90 15.28 5.61
CA THR A 137 7.14 14.02 4.91
C THR A 137 6.01 13.04 5.21
N LEU A 138 6.08 11.84 4.62
CA LEU A 138 5.08 10.80 4.80
C LEU A 138 5.48 9.81 5.89
N ASP A 139 4.56 9.47 6.78
CA ASP A 139 4.73 8.38 7.74
C ASP A 139 4.50 7.03 7.03
N LYS A 140 5.60 6.34 6.78
CA LYS A 140 5.58 5.03 6.11
C LYS A 140 4.73 3.99 6.84
N LYS A 141 4.63 4.04 8.17
CA LYS A 141 3.84 3.08 8.94
C LYS A 141 2.35 3.23 8.69
N GLN A 142 1.88 4.45 8.48
CA GLN A 142 0.48 4.71 8.13
C GLN A 142 0.16 4.18 6.73
N ILE A 143 1.08 4.37 5.79
CA ILE A 143 0.93 3.84 4.43
C ILE A 143 0.98 2.30 4.44
N GLU A 144 1.91 1.70 5.20
CA GLU A 144 1.99 0.24 5.38
C GLU A 144 0.68 -0.33 5.96
N ALA A 145 0.11 0.33 6.97
CA ALA A 145 -1.17 -0.08 7.55
C ALA A 145 -2.30 -0.04 6.52
N TYR A 146 -2.40 1.04 5.75
CA TYR A 146 -3.38 1.16 4.67
C TYR A 146 -3.23 0.05 3.61
N ILE A 147 -2.00 -0.21 3.14
CA ILE A 147 -1.75 -1.26 2.15
C ILE A 147 -2.08 -2.65 2.73
N SER A 148 -1.81 -2.87 4.01
CA SER A 148 -2.19 -4.13 4.68
C SER A 148 -3.71 -4.31 4.76
N GLU A 149 -4.47 -3.24 5.03
CA GLU A 149 -5.93 -3.26 4.99
C GLU A 149 -6.45 -3.51 3.57
N LEU A 150 -5.83 -2.87 2.57
CA LEU A 150 -6.16 -3.07 1.16
C LEU A 150 -5.92 -4.54 0.75
N ALA A 151 -4.77 -5.11 1.12
CA ALA A 151 -4.45 -6.51 0.87
C ALA A 151 -5.44 -7.46 1.58
N ALA A 152 -5.75 -7.21 2.86
CA ALA A 152 -6.72 -8.02 3.59
C ALA A 152 -8.12 -8.01 2.97
N LYS A 153 -8.47 -6.93 2.25
CA LYS A 153 -9.77 -6.78 1.58
C LYS A 153 -9.80 -7.40 0.19
N TYR A 154 -8.70 -7.37 -0.55
CA TYR A 154 -8.68 -7.67 -1.98
C TYR A 154 -7.79 -8.85 -2.39
N ASP A 155 -6.95 -9.38 -1.50
CA ASP A 155 -6.19 -10.60 -1.77
C ASP A 155 -7.11 -11.82 -1.74
N THR A 156 -6.94 -12.71 -2.72
CA THR A 156 -7.76 -13.91 -2.89
C THR A 156 -6.94 -15.20 -2.96
N VAL A 157 -5.60 -15.13 -2.96
CA VAL A 157 -4.75 -16.33 -2.94
C VAL A 157 -5.04 -17.18 -1.70
N GLY A 158 -5.35 -18.46 -1.91
CA GLY A 158 -5.63 -19.42 -0.85
C GLY A 158 -6.98 -19.27 -0.14
N THR A 159 -7.82 -18.30 -0.53
CA THR A 159 -9.15 -18.13 0.08
C THR A 159 -10.12 -19.21 -0.35
N GLU A 160 -11.21 -19.36 0.41
CA GLU A 160 -12.29 -20.26 0.06
C GLU A 160 -13.11 -19.72 -1.13
N ARG A 161 -13.44 -20.61 -2.07
CA ARG A 161 -14.26 -20.32 -3.24
C ARG A 161 -15.39 -21.33 -3.37
N THR A 162 -16.60 -20.85 -3.60
CA THR A 162 -17.70 -21.71 -4.04
C THR A 162 -17.48 -22.03 -5.51
N PHE A 163 -17.48 -23.32 -5.85
CA PHE A 163 -17.24 -23.80 -7.20
C PHE A 163 -18.33 -24.79 -7.62
N ASN A 164 -18.85 -24.61 -8.84
CA ASN A 164 -19.83 -25.52 -9.43
C ASN A 164 -19.09 -26.50 -10.38
N THR A 165 -19.12 -27.75 -10.03
CA THR A 165 -18.41 -28.82 -10.74
C THR A 165 -19.09 -29.19 -12.06
N TYR A 166 -18.34 -29.91 -12.93
CA TYR A 166 -18.85 -30.41 -14.23
C TYR A 166 -20.11 -31.28 -14.10
N ASP A 167 -20.32 -31.95 -12.99
CA ASP A 167 -21.48 -32.80 -12.69
C ASP A 167 -22.62 -32.09 -11.94
N GLY A 168 -22.46 -30.77 -11.70
CA GLY A 168 -23.49 -29.91 -11.09
C GLY A 168 -23.51 -29.89 -9.57
N ARG A 169 -22.49 -30.44 -8.90
CA ARG A 169 -22.30 -30.27 -7.46
C ARG A 169 -21.77 -28.85 -7.16
N GLU A 170 -22.25 -28.26 -6.07
CA GLU A 170 -21.63 -27.06 -5.51
C GLU A 170 -20.68 -27.51 -4.38
N ILE A 171 -19.42 -27.14 -4.50
CA ILE A 171 -18.36 -27.46 -3.53
C ILE A 171 -17.65 -26.20 -3.06
N THR A 172 -16.94 -26.29 -1.95
CA THR A 172 -16.00 -25.26 -1.49
C THR A 172 -14.58 -25.74 -1.75
N VAL A 173 -13.81 -24.94 -2.48
CA VAL A 173 -12.39 -25.20 -2.73
C VAL A 173 -11.56 -24.13 -2.03
N SER A 174 -10.53 -24.53 -1.30
CA SER A 174 -9.62 -23.61 -0.60
C SER A 174 -8.17 -24.06 -0.76
N GLY A 175 -7.23 -23.13 -0.51
CA GLY A 175 -5.81 -23.39 -0.68
C GLY A 175 -5.33 -23.26 -2.13
N GLY A 176 -4.09 -23.67 -2.37
CA GLY A 176 -3.41 -23.47 -3.64
C GLY A 176 -2.79 -22.06 -3.74
N ASN A 177 -2.32 -21.74 -4.94
CA ASN A 177 -1.56 -20.52 -5.22
C ASN A 177 -2.26 -19.59 -6.24
N TYR A 178 -3.50 -19.90 -6.64
CA TYR A 178 -4.26 -19.08 -7.56
C TYR A 178 -4.96 -17.92 -6.85
N GLY A 179 -4.99 -16.79 -7.51
CA GLY A 179 -5.73 -15.60 -7.09
C GLY A 179 -4.88 -14.34 -7.17
N TRP A 180 -5.42 -13.28 -6.61
CA TRP A 180 -4.80 -11.97 -6.55
C TRP A 180 -4.07 -11.81 -5.20
N GLN A 181 -2.86 -11.27 -5.23
CA GLN A 181 -2.12 -10.94 -4.02
C GLN A 181 -1.27 -9.69 -4.25
N ILE A 182 -1.48 -8.67 -3.43
CA ILE A 182 -0.72 -7.42 -3.47
C ILE A 182 0.70 -7.68 -2.95
N ASP A 183 1.71 -7.25 -3.71
CA ASP A 183 3.08 -7.11 -3.18
C ASP A 183 3.14 -5.85 -2.31
N GLN A 184 2.81 -6.01 -1.03
CA GLN A 184 2.71 -4.89 -0.09
C GLN A 184 4.01 -4.07 0.00
N LYS A 185 5.17 -4.72 -0.17
CA LYS A 185 6.47 -4.03 -0.11
C LYS A 185 6.74 -3.20 -1.36
N ALA A 186 6.45 -3.76 -2.53
CA ALA A 186 6.59 -3.04 -3.80
C ALA A 186 5.57 -1.90 -3.88
N GLU A 187 4.33 -2.16 -3.45
CA GLU A 187 3.27 -1.16 -3.43
C GLU A 187 3.56 0.01 -2.48
N LEU A 188 4.10 -0.26 -1.28
CA LEU A 188 4.53 0.79 -0.36
C LEU A 188 5.54 1.74 -1.01
N LYS A 189 6.51 1.18 -1.73
CA LYS A 189 7.52 1.98 -2.43
C LYS A 189 6.88 2.82 -3.52
N GLU A 190 6.08 2.20 -4.37
CA GLU A 190 5.42 2.84 -5.51
C GLU A 190 4.47 3.96 -5.06
N LEU A 191 3.54 3.67 -4.15
CA LEU A 191 2.59 4.64 -3.62
C LEU A 191 3.31 5.83 -2.96
N THR A 192 4.36 5.55 -2.18
CA THR A 192 5.15 6.61 -1.54
C THR A 192 5.83 7.52 -2.58
N GLU A 193 6.37 6.96 -3.65
CA GLU A 193 7.03 7.72 -4.71
C GLU A 193 6.04 8.55 -5.52
N LEU A 194 4.88 7.99 -5.87
CA LEU A 194 3.81 8.72 -6.57
C LEU A 194 3.36 9.96 -5.80
N ILE A 195 3.09 9.79 -4.50
CA ILE A 195 2.69 10.92 -3.65
C ILE A 195 3.81 11.96 -3.56
N LYS A 196 5.06 11.55 -3.36
CA LYS A 196 6.21 12.47 -3.31
C LYS A 196 6.45 13.23 -4.61
N ASN A 197 6.20 12.59 -5.73
CA ASN A 197 6.34 13.21 -7.05
C ASN A 197 5.18 14.15 -7.37
N GLY A 198 4.05 14.04 -6.68
CA GLY A 198 2.83 14.81 -6.98
C GLY A 198 2.05 14.22 -8.15
N GLU A 199 2.09 12.89 -8.33
CA GLU A 199 1.50 12.19 -9.48
C GLU A 199 0.11 11.66 -9.14
N THR A 200 -0.91 12.16 -9.82
CA THR A 200 -2.29 11.65 -9.74
C THR A 200 -2.52 10.62 -10.85
N GLN A 201 -3.04 9.44 -10.51
CA GLN A 201 -3.35 8.42 -11.52
C GLN A 201 -4.40 7.40 -11.04
N VAL A 202 -5.00 6.73 -12.03
CA VAL A 202 -5.80 5.51 -11.84
C VAL A 202 -4.92 4.34 -12.19
N ARG A 203 -4.82 3.34 -11.29
CA ARG A 203 -3.93 2.20 -11.46
C ARG A 203 -4.40 0.97 -10.69
N GLU A 204 -3.90 -0.19 -11.06
CA GLU A 204 -3.93 -1.36 -10.19
C GLU A 204 -2.79 -1.32 -9.15
N PRO A 205 -2.92 -2.00 -7.99
CA PRO A 205 -1.78 -2.21 -7.10
C PRO A 205 -0.67 -3.03 -7.77
N VAL A 206 0.53 -2.99 -7.20
CA VAL A 206 1.58 -3.94 -7.59
C VAL A 206 1.24 -5.30 -7.02
N TYR A 207 1.12 -6.31 -7.89
CA TYR A 207 0.78 -7.67 -7.50
C TYR A 207 2.01 -8.59 -7.41
N SER A 208 2.02 -9.50 -6.45
CA SER A 208 2.91 -10.67 -6.39
C SER A 208 2.29 -11.88 -7.10
N HIS A 209 0.94 -11.97 -7.08
CA HIS A 209 0.14 -12.96 -7.80
C HIS A 209 -1.03 -12.27 -8.50
N GLU A 210 -1.27 -12.67 -9.73
CA GLU A 210 -2.37 -12.16 -10.54
C GLU A 210 -3.31 -13.31 -10.91
N GLY A 211 -4.60 -13.14 -10.64
CA GLY A 211 -5.65 -14.00 -11.15
C GLY A 211 -6.03 -13.64 -12.57
N LEU A 212 -6.82 -14.48 -13.21
CA LEU A 212 -7.27 -14.24 -14.59
C LEU A 212 -8.40 -13.22 -14.66
N VAL A 213 -9.30 -13.26 -13.68
CA VAL A 213 -10.45 -12.35 -13.57
C VAL A 213 -10.70 -12.01 -12.09
N ARG A 214 -11.43 -10.94 -11.83
CA ARG A 214 -11.87 -10.61 -10.46
C ARG A 214 -13.30 -11.04 -10.16
N LYS A 215 -14.14 -11.07 -11.19
CA LYS A 215 -15.54 -11.49 -11.09
C LYS A 215 -15.66 -13.01 -11.12
N THR A 216 -16.85 -13.52 -10.71
CA THR A 216 -17.16 -14.96 -10.78
C THR A 216 -16.20 -15.80 -9.93
N ASN A 217 -16.09 -15.46 -8.62
CA ASN A 217 -15.19 -16.10 -7.66
C ASN A 217 -13.70 -16.14 -8.09
N ASP A 218 -13.27 -15.19 -8.91
CA ASP A 218 -11.98 -15.00 -9.59
C ASP A 218 -11.49 -16.17 -10.49
N ILE A 219 -12.25 -17.25 -10.60
CA ILE A 219 -11.95 -18.37 -11.53
C ILE A 219 -12.41 -18.06 -12.95
N GLY A 220 -13.57 -17.40 -13.10
CA GLY A 220 -14.13 -17.07 -14.41
C GLY A 220 -14.69 -18.28 -15.16
N TYR A 221 -14.58 -18.23 -16.50
CA TYR A 221 -15.17 -19.23 -17.39
C TYR A 221 -14.11 -20.02 -18.21
N THR A 222 -12.82 -19.71 -18.00
CA THR A 222 -11.70 -20.45 -18.62
C THR A 222 -10.85 -21.04 -17.50
N TYR A 223 -10.92 -22.36 -17.31
CA TYR A 223 -10.23 -23.06 -16.22
C TYR A 223 -10.06 -24.54 -16.53
N ILE A 224 -9.15 -25.19 -15.81
CA ILE A 224 -8.99 -26.64 -15.79
C ILE A 224 -9.62 -27.16 -14.49
N GLU A 225 -10.55 -28.10 -14.59
CA GLU A 225 -11.22 -28.76 -13.50
C GLU A 225 -10.70 -30.20 -13.36
N ILE A 226 -10.33 -30.62 -12.14
CA ILE A 226 -9.79 -31.93 -11.86
C ILE A 226 -10.51 -32.54 -10.67
N ASP A 227 -11.28 -33.60 -10.93
CA ASP A 227 -11.93 -34.45 -9.94
C ASP A 227 -11.04 -35.67 -9.65
N LEU A 228 -10.41 -35.69 -8.48
CA LEU A 228 -9.52 -36.78 -8.08
C LEU A 228 -10.28 -38.06 -7.75
N THR A 229 -11.52 -37.96 -7.28
CA THR A 229 -12.37 -39.12 -7.00
C THR A 229 -12.83 -39.79 -8.28
N ALA A 230 -13.27 -39.02 -9.26
CA ALA A 230 -13.68 -39.53 -10.56
C ALA A 230 -12.49 -39.81 -11.51
N GLN A 231 -11.28 -39.40 -11.14
CA GLN A 231 -10.09 -39.42 -12.01
C GLN A 231 -10.37 -38.80 -13.38
N ARG A 232 -10.95 -37.62 -13.36
CA ARG A 232 -11.41 -36.91 -14.58
C ARG A 232 -10.90 -35.47 -14.58
N MET A 233 -10.50 -35.00 -15.76
CA MET A 233 -10.09 -33.63 -16.02
C MET A 233 -10.94 -33.07 -17.14
N VAL A 234 -11.49 -31.87 -16.93
CA VAL A 234 -12.25 -31.10 -17.92
C VAL A 234 -11.62 -29.73 -18.08
N PHE A 235 -11.35 -29.32 -19.31
CA PHE A 235 -10.90 -27.95 -19.62
C PHE A 235 -12.04 -27.17 -20.24
N TYR A 236 -12.35 -26.03 -19.61
CA TYR A 236 -13.32 -25.06 -20.10
C TYR A 236 -12.59 -23.88 -20.75
N LYS A 237 -13.02 -23.51 -21.94
CA LYS A 237 -12.63 -22.26 -22.62
C LYS A 237 -13.88 -21.43 -22.81
N ASP A 238 -13.92 -20.23 -22.20
CA ASP A 238 -15.08 -19.33 -22.28
C ASP A 238 -16.42 -20.01 -21.94
N GLY A 239 -16.42 -20.85 -20.92
CA GLY A 239 -17.60 -21.62 -20.46
C GLY A 239 -17.95 -22.85 -21.28
N THR A 240 -17.17 -23.17 -22.33
CA THR A 240 -17.39 -24.34 -23.18
C THR A 240 -16.37 -25.44 -22.86
N PRO A 241 -16.81 -26.68 -22.52
CA PRO A 241 -15.89 -27.79 -22.34
C PRO A 241 -15.19 -28.12 -23.68
N THR A 242 -13.87 -27.99 -23.68
CA THR A 242 -13.03 -28.10 -24.88
C THR A 242 -12.18 -29.38 -24.87
N ALA A 243 -11.78 -29.83 -23.66
CA ALA A 243 -11.17 -31.15 -23.48
C ALA A 243 -11.83 -31.84 -22.29
N ASP A 244 -11.91 -33.18 -22.35
CA ASP A 244 -12.50 -34.03 -21.31
C ASP A 244 -11.80 -35.38 -21.33
N ALA A 245 -11.11 -35.72 -20.24
CA ALA A 245 -10.25 -36.91 -20.20
C ALA A 245 -10.30 -37.63 -18.86
N GLN A 246 -10.18 -38.96 -18.92
CA GLN A 246 -9.75 -39.74 -17.77
C GLN A 246 -8.26 -39.49 -17.50
N ILE A 247 -7.86 -39.42 -16.25
CA ILE A 247 -6.50 -39.08 -15.81
C ILE A 247 -5.91 -40.16 -14.92
N VAL A 248 -4.61 -40.01 -14.60
CA VAL A 248 -3.97 -40.67 -13.47
C VAL A 248 -3.31 -39.60 -12.62
N SER A 249 -3.81 -39.44 -11.40
CA SER A 249 -3.28 -38.48 -10.41
C SER A 249 -2.16 -39.10 -9.55
N GLY A 250 -1.69 -38.35 -8.58
CA GLY A 250 -0.75 -38.80 -7.58
C GLY A 250 -1.32 -39.92 -6.69
N ASN A 251 -0.45 -40.81 -6.23
CA ASN A 251 -0.82 -41.93 -5.35
C ASN A 251 -0.96 -41.45 -3.89
N PRO A 252 -2.18 -41.39 -3.31
CA PRO A 252 -2.39 -40.91 -1.95
C PRO A 252 -1.87 -41.89 -0.89
N PHE A 253 -1.58 -43.14 -1.23
CA PHE A 253 -1.07 -44.15 -0.29
C PHE A 253 0.46 -44.17 -0.19
N VAL A 254 1.14 -43.41 -1.04
CA VAL A 254 2.58 -43.20 -1.00
C VAL A 254 2.88 -41.82 -0.41
N PRO A 255 3.73 -41.72 0.63
CA PRO A 255 4.07 -40.46 1.25
C PRO A 255 4.55 -39.42 0.21
N ASN A 256 4.04 -38.18 0.29
CA ASN A 256 4.37 -37.06 -0.58
C ASN A 256 4.02 -37.24 -2.08
N CYS A 257 3.20 -38.23 -2.42
CA CYS A 257 2.81 -38.52 -3.80
C CYS A 257 1.33 -38.15 -4.09
N ALA A 258 0.54 -37.73 -3.11
CA ALA A 258 -0.82 -37.29 -3.35
C ALA A 258 -0.85 -35.99 -4.18
N THR A 259 -1.78 -35.88 -5.13
CA THR A 259 -2.08 -34.61 -5.76
C THR A 259 -2.76 -33.69 -4.75
N PRO A 260 -2.25 -32.46 -4.52
CA PRO A 260 -2.87 -31.57 -3.56
C PRO A 260 -4.16 -30.97 -4.09
N VAL A 261 -5.21 -30.92 -3.24
CA VAL A 261 -6.46 -30.22 -3.54
C VAL A 261 -6.28 -28.72 -3.37
N GLY A 262 -7.01 -27.93 -4.14
CA GLY A 262 -6.94 -26.46 -4.09
C GLY A 262 -7.19 -25.80 -5.42
N CYS A 263 -7.02 -24.49 -5.46
CA CYS A 263 -7.05 -23.71 -6.69
C CYS A 263 -5.64 -23.21 -7.02
N TYR A 264 -5.11 -23.66 -8.15
CA TYR A 264 -3.73 -23.40 -8.58
C TYR A 264 -3.71 -22.56 -9.84
N THR A 265 -2.55 -21.99 -10.16
CA THR A 265 -2.33 -21.21 -11.39
C THR A 265 -1.43 -21.95 -12.35
N THR A 266 -1.77 -21.95 -13.64
CA THR A 266 -0.84 -22.45 -14.66
C THR A 266 0.38 -21.55 -14.78
N GLY A 267 1.57 -22.17 -14.76
CA GLY A 267 2.83 -21.47 -14.96
C GLY A 267 3.30 -21.44 -16.41
N GLU A 268 4.61 -21.30 -16.59
CA GLU A 268 5.24 -21.32 -17.92
C GLU A 268 5.23 -22.72 -18.50
N MET A 269 4.48 -22.89 -19.59
CA MET A 269 4.29 -24.17 -20.26
C MET A 269 5.48 -24.55 -21.13
N LYS A 270 5.75 -25.86 -21.28
CA LYS A 270 6.86 -26.39 -22.06
C LYS A 270 6.40 -27.52 -22.97
N SER A 271 6.91 -27.55 -24.20
CA SER A 271 6.72 -28.66 -25.13
C SER A 271 8.02 -29.44 -25.36
N GLY A 272 7.91 -30.77 -25.52
CA GLY A 272 9.05 -31.63 -25.79
C GLY A 272 10.11 -31.58 -24.71
N CYS A 273 9.71 -31.76 -23.45
CA CYS A 273 10.60 -31.67 -22.30
C CYS A 273 10.69 -32.98 -21.50
N THR A 274 11.65 -33.04 -20.61
CA THR A 274 11.79 -34.14 -19.65
C THR A 274 11.34 -33.67 -18.29
N VAL A 275 10.36 -34.34 -17.72
CA VAL A 275 9.91 -34.12 -16.34
C VAL A 275 10.70 -35.08 -15.43
N ASN A 276 11.37 -34.53 -14.44
CA ASN A 276 12.12 -35.29 -13.47
C ASN A 276 11.18 -35.77 -12.35
N GLY A 277 10.81 -37.05 -12.35
CA GLY A 277 10.27 -37.74 -11.19
C GLY A 277 11.40 -38.12 -10.21
N GLU A 278 11.06 -38.52 -8.99
CA GLU A 278 12.08 -38.95 -8.00
C GLU A 278 12.89 -40.16 -8.47
N ASP A 279 12.27 -41.07 -9.24
CA ASP A 279 12.90 -42.32 -9.63
C ASP A 279 13.45 -42.36 -11.07
N TYR A 280 12.88 -41.59 -12.00
CA TYR A 280 13.34 -41.60 -13.39
C TYR A 280 12.82 -40.39 -14.19
N PRO A 281 13.60 -39.90 -15.15
CA PRO A 281 13.16 -38.84 -16.05
C PRO A 281 12.15 -39.39 -17.07
N SER A 282 11.04 -38.72 -17.25
CA SER A 282 10.02 -39.05 -18.25
C SER A 282 9.94 -38.00 -19.37
N ALA A 283 10.08 -38.41 -20.62
CA ALA A 283 9.92 -37.54 -21.75
C ALA A 283 8.42 -37.31 -22.03
N VAL A 284 7.97 -36.04 -22.01
CA VAL A 284 6.60 -35.64 -22.29
C VAL A 284 6.56 -34.68 -23.47
N ASN A 285 5.46 -34.70 -24.24
CA ASN A 285 5.28 -33.77 -25.35
C ASN A 285 4.78 -32.42 -24.84
N TYR A 286 4.00 -32.40 -23.73
CA TYR A 286 3.37 -31.22 -23.19
C TYR A 286 3.51 -31.21 -21.65
N TRP A 287 3.88 -30.07 -21.11
CA TRP A 287 3.98 -29.84 -19.67
C TRP A 287 3.32 -28.51 -19.31
N ILE A 288 2.33 -28.55 -18.43
CA ILE A 288 1.58 -27.40 -17.90
C ILE A 288 1.77 -27.40 -16.38
N PRO A 289 2.75 -26.65 -15.84
CA PRO A 289 3.00 -26.62 -14.39
C PRO A 289 1.86 -25.87 -13.68
N PHE A 290 1.53 -26.28 -12.43
CA PHE A 290 0.53 -25.61 -11.61
C PHE A 290 1.00 -25.36 -10.18
N ASP A 291 1.89 -26.19 -9.61
CA ASP A 291 2.43 -25.99 -8.27
C ASP A 291 3.85 -26.53 -8.14
N GLY A 292 4.84 -25.65 -7.98
CA GLY A 292 6.25 -26.04 -7.84
C GLY A 292 6.70 -26.98 -8.97
N ASN A 293 6.95 -28.25 -8.64
CA ASN A 293 7.32 -29.28 -9.58
C ASN A 293 6.13 -30.11 -10.08
N LEU A 294 4.91 -29.78 -9.68
CA LEU A 294 3.70 -30.47 -10.10
C LEU A 294 3.10 -29.81 -11.33
N GLY A 295 2.56 -30.62 -12.20
CA GLY A 295 1.94 -30.16 -13.45
C GLY A 295 1.08 -31.22 -14.10
N ILE A 296 0.43 -30.80 -15.19
CA ILE A 296 -0.34 -31.66 -16.08
C ILE A 296 0.55 -32.00 -17.26
N SER A 297 0.67 -33.31 -17.58
CA SER A 297 1.42 -33.79 -18.73
C SER A 297 0.67 -34.86 -19.51
N ASP A 298 1.03 -35.04 -20.77
CA ASP A 298 0.72 -36.25 -21.45
C ASP A 298 1.59 -37.41 -20.91
N ALA A 299 1.10 -38.64 -21.14
CA ALA A 299 1.82 -39.86 -20.76
C ALA A 299 1.80 -40.84 -21.93
N PRO A 300 2.64 -40.62 -22.97
CA PRO A 300 2.60 -41.43 -24.20
C PRO A 300 2.95 -42.91 -23.98
N TRP A 301 3.51 -43.25 -22.80
CA TRP A 301 3.81 -44.65 -22.41
C TRP A 301 2.62 -45.38 -21.78
N ARG A 302 1.51 -44.68 -21.46
CA ARG A 302 0.31 -45.26 -20.85
C ARG A 302 -0.73 -45.58 -21.92
N MET A 303 -1.38 -46.72 -21.75
CA MET A 303 -2.51 -47.14 -22.60
C MET A 303 -3.85 -46.87 -21.94
N ASP A 304 -3.89 -46.88 -20.58
CA ASP A 304 -5.09 -46.77 -19.78
C ASP A 304 -5.03 -45.59 -18.80
N PHE A 305 -6.16 -44.95 -18.58
CA PHE A 305 -6.35 -43.84 -17.67
C PHE A 305 -7.66 -44.00 -16.87
N GLY A 306 -7.76 -43.35 -15.71
CA GLY A 306 -8.94 -43.35 -14.87
C GLY A 306 -9.08 -44.54 -13.92
N GLY A 307 -10.23 -44.65 -13.30
CA GLY A 307 -10.54 -45.71 -12.33
C GLY A 307 -9.61 -45.67 -11.11
N GLN A 308 -9.12 -46.82 -10.69
CA GLN A 308 -8.25 -46.98 -9.51
C GLN A 308 -6.74 -47.06 -9.90
N LEU A 309 -6.37 -46.73 -11.12
CA LEU A 309 -4.98 -46.79 -11.56
C LEU A 309 -4.04 -45.94 -10.69
N TYR A 310 -4.52 -44.80 -10.20
CA TYR A 310 -3.74 -43.90 -9.32
C TYR A 310 -3.32 -44.57 -8.01
N GLU A 311 -4.02 -45.59 -7.54
CA GLU A 311 -3.68 -46.31 -6.29
C GLU A 311 -2.45 -47.25 -6.44
N PHE A 312 -2.19 -47.73 -7.66
CA PHE A 312 -1.14 -48.75 -7.93
C PHE A 312 -0.04 -48.20 -8.85
N GLU A 313 -0.39 -47.33 -9.79
CA GLU A 313 0.48 -46.75 -10.81
C GLU A 313 0.37 -45.21 -10.82
N GLY A 314 0.03 -44.61 -9.69
CA GLY A 314 -0.12 -43.18 -9.52
C GLY A 314 1.19 -42.44 -9.75
N THR A 315 1.08 -41.15 -9.98
CA THR A 315 2.22 -40.26 -10.12
C THR A 315 2.73 -39.81 -8.75
N HIS A 316 3.74 -38.94 -8.73
CA HIS A 316 4.21 -38.27 -7.52
C HIS A 316 3.53 -36.86 -7.35
N GLY A 317 2.22 -36.80 -7.57
CA GLY A 317 1.40 -35.58 -7.38
C GLY A 317 1.03 -34.85 -8.68
N SER A 318 1.73 -35.06 -9.78
CA SER A 318 1.35 -34.52 -11.08
C SER A 318 0.15 -35.27 -11.69
N ILE A 319 -0.46 -34.70 -12.71
CA ILE A 319 -1.59 -35.27 -13.44
C ILE A 319 -1.12 -35.77 -14.81
N CYS A 320 -1.36 -37.05 -15.09
CA CYS A 320 -1.13 -37.64 -16.42
C CYS A 320 -2.45 -37.83 -17.14
N ALA A 321 -2.50 -37.45 -18.43
CA ALA A 321 -3.66 -37.60 -19.29
C ALA A 321 -3.29 -38.05 -20.69
N PRO A 322 -4.26 -38.48 -21.55
CA PRO A 322 -4.01 -38.82 -22.96
C PRO A 322 -3.41 -37.65 -23.75
N SER A 323 -2.44 -37.96 -24.62
CA SER A 323 -1.67 -36.92 -25.35
C SER A 323 -2.52 -35.98 -26.18
N ASP A 324 -3.56 -36.50 -26.84
CA ASP A 324 -4.49 -35.71 -27.65
C ASP A 324 -5.27 -34.68 -26.81
N GLN A 325 -5.69 -35.05 -25.61
CA GLN A 325 -6.41 -34.15 -24.71
C GLN A 325 -5.48 -33.09 -24.11
N VAL A 326 -4.28 -33.48 -23.66
CA VAL A 326 -3.31 -32.50 -23.16
C VAL A 326 -2.86 -31.54 -24.26
N GLN A 327 -2.75 -32.00 -25.52
CA GLN A 327 -2.46 -31.13 -26.66
C GLN A 327 -3.54 -30.05 -26.85
N ILE A 328 -4.83 -30.40 -26.72
CA ILE A 328 -5.93 -29.45 -26.83
C ILE A 328 -5.82 -28.39 -25.67
N ILE A 329 -5.59 -28.84 -24.45
CA ILE A 329 -5.42 -27.94 -23.30
C ILE A 329 -4.23 -27.02 -23.51
N PHE A 330 -3.05 -27.59 -23.83
CA PHE A 330 -1.81 -26.85 -24.06
C PHE A 330 -1.93 -25.77 -25.14
N SER A 331 -2.72 -26.02 -26.16
CA SER A 331 -2.92 -25.09 -27.26
C SER A 331 -3.90 -23.96 -26.98
N ASN A 332 -4.67 -24.06 -25.89
CA ASN A 332 -5.75 -23.13 -25.57
C ASN A 332 -5.64 -22.48 -24.19
N VAL A 333 -4.82 -23.05 -23.29
CA VAL A 333 -4.58 -22.50 -21.94
C VAL A 333 -3.55 -21.38 -22.01
N GLU A 334 -3.70 -20.41 -21.16
CA GLU A 334 -2.77 -19.29 -21.01
C GLU A 334 -2.10 -19.34 -19.63
N LYS A 335 -1.01 -18.63 -19.45
CA LYS A 335 -0.43 -18.41 -18.12
C LYS A 335 -1.48 -17.77 -17.20
N ASN A 336 -1.47 -18.15 -15.93
CA ASN A 336 -2.43 -17.73 -14.91
C ASN A 336 -3.84 -18.32 -15.09
N THR A 337 -4.05 -19.30 -15.98
CA THR A 337 -5.34 -20.02 -16.03
C THR A 337 -5.53 -20.82 -14.75
N PRO A 338 -6.72 -20.74 -14.08
CA PRO A 338 -7.00 -21.51 -12.87
C PRO A 338 -7.02 -23.02 -13.12
N VAL A 339 -6.45 -23.77 -12.17
CA VAL A 339 -6.54 -25.24 -12.09
C VAL A 339 -7.24 -25.58 -10.77
N VAL A 340 -8.48 -26.02 -10.84
CA VAL A 340 -9.32 -26.34 -9.67
C VAL A 340 -9.25 -27.84 -9.44
N ILE A 341 -8.69 -28.27 -8.30
CA ILE A 341 -8.47 -29.68 -7.94
C ILE A 341 -9.25 -29.98 -6.67
N TYR A 342 -10.08 -31.03 -6.72
CA TYR A 342 -10.94 -31.46 -5.59
C TYR A 342 -11.12 -32.99 -5.57
N GLU A 343 -11.77 -33.47 -4.46
CA GLU A 343 -12.16 -34.87 -4.24
C GLU A 343 -13.68 -35.07 -4.32
#